data_3003f7b21fbe33df186a695b2321dec6
#
_entry.id   3003f7b21fbe33df186a695b2321dec6
#
_cell.length_a   1.000
_cell.length_b   1.000
_cell.length_c   1.000
_cell.angle_alpha   90.00
_cell.angle_beta   90.00
_cell.angle_gamma   90.00
#
_symmetry.space_group_name_H-M   'P 1'
#
loop_
_entity.id
_entity.type
_entity.pdbx_description
1 polymer ?
#
loop_
_entity_poly.entity_id
_entity_poly.type
_entity_poly.pdbx_seq_one_letter_code
_entity_poly.pdbx_strand_id
1 'polypeptide(L)'
;TPTKGVEENTEPLAVQVDAGDITFTVTEALADERVLYLLWEMQAPAAIFGERSSVDGWLDFGEASVDTGGGYIFSAQPPKEKSNILCGYLVADWNDAMRDSTAHLRVSGLGHLERTGDTFIAKVDMKALCDSAVRKGVDLDEWISNYPQMIGDGEGSYEVRNTDGEVVQTIDMAYYEDGRLYVFSRSREDCTEPDSPPHGVLCDSTGESVDNVGGRNDIFYSVDYYDVAEEELPNLQFIQPGRWQRVPEYDAEWEVSFDIPQTVESVELESKISGLQIECSPVSLQIKTENKTEDAGVCKIMLDDGSIVEHRSVDVIQEGNYSNIIRVFSKFIDVNSVKSVEYNGQIVYHR
;
A
#
# COMPACT_ATOMS: atom_id res chain seq x y z
N THR A 1 18.13 14.38 8.31
CA THR A 1 19.07 14.21 9.45
C THR A 1 18.53 13.05 10.26
N PRO A 2 19.30 11.96 10.47
CA PRO A 2 18.85 10.83 11.28
C PRO A 2 18.52 11.31 12.70
N THR A 3 17.52 10.69 13.30
CA THR A 3 17.09 10.99 14.66
C THR A 3 18.08 10.36 15.64
N LYS A 4 18.49 11.08 16.66
CA LYS A 4 19.61 10.80 17.60
C LYS A 4 19.57 9.44 18.33
N GLY A 5 18.54 8.63 18.21
CA GLY A 5 18.41 7.29 18.81
C GLY A 5 18.58 6.15 17.82
N VAL A 6 18.57 6.46 16.53
CA VAL A 6 18.70 5.49 15.44
C VAL A 6 20.17 5.31 15.06
N GLU A 7 21.00 6.35 15.24
CA GLU A 7 22.45 6.30 14.92
C GLU A 7 23.25 5.26 15.73
N GLU A 8 22.72 4.80 16.87
CA GLU A 8 23.40 3.77 17.69
C GLU A 8 23.10 2.35 17.25
N ASN A 9 22.06 2.12 16.40
CA ASN A 9 21.59 0.80 16.00
C ASN A 9 21.61 0.57 14.47
N THR A 10 21.92 1.58 13.66
CA THR A 10 22.07 1.42 12.21
C THR A 10 23.55 1.33 11.86
N GLU A 11 24.02 0.15 11.44
CA GLU A 11 25.24 0.11 10.66
C GLU A 11 24.93 0.68 9.27
N PRO A 12 25.64 1.73 8.80
CA PRO A 12 25.50 2.21 7.44
C PRO A 12 25.89 1.06 6.50
N LEU A 13 24.92 0.51 5.79
CA LEU A 13 25.17 -0.61 4.91
C LEU A 13 26.06 -0.20 3.72
N ALA A 14 25.89 1.01 3.20
CA ALA A 14 26.67 1.67 2.15
C ALA A 14 27.13 0.74 1.01
N VAL A 15 26.31 -0.26 0.66
CA VAL A 15 26.59 -1.18 -0.45
C VAL A 15 26.20 -0.49 -1.74
N GLN A 16 27.17 -0.34 -2.63
CA GLN A 16 26.98 0.38 -3.88
C GLN A 16 27.39 -0.43 -5.11
N VAL A 17 26.75 -0.14 -6.22
CA VAL A 17 27.08 -0.69 -7.54
C VAL A 17 26.89 0.38 -8.62
N ASP A 18 27.80 0.39 -9.58
CA ASP A 18 27.74 1.29 -10.73
C ASP A 18 27.22 0.53 -11.96
N ALA A 19 26.31 1.14 -12.69
CA ALA A 19 25.94 0.69 -14.02
C ALA A 19 25.91 1.91 -14.97
N GLY A 20 26.86 1.96 -15.90
CA GLY A 20 27.14 3.16 -16.67
C GLY A 20 27.64 4.29 -15.79
N ASP A 21 27.00 5.46 -15.93
CA ASP A 21 27.36 6.67 -15.16
C ASP A 21 26.47 6.87 -13.92
N ILE A 22 25.66 5.87 -13.54
CA ILE A 22 24.73 5.97 -12.41
C ILE A 22 25.14 4.97 -11.34
N THR A 23 25.31 5.48 -10.11
CA THR A 23 25.59 4.68 -8.92
C THR A 23 24.29 4.43 -8.17
N PHE A 24 23.99 3.17 -7.85
CA PHE A 24 22.95 2.76 -6.92
C PHE A 24 23.56 2.39 -5.58
N THR A 25 22.99 2.88 -4.49
CA THR A 25 23.47 2.64 -3.14
C THR A 25 22.32 2.27 -2.22
N VAL A 26 22.42 1.17 -1.49
CA VAL A 26 21.62 0.92 -0.30
C VAL A 26 22.27 1.66 0.85
N THR A 27 21.66 2.72 1.31
CA THR A 27 22.24 3.63 2.31
C THR A 27 22.04 3.17 3.74
N GLU A 28 20.87 2.63 4.01
CA GLU A 28 20.50 2.18 5.36
C GLU A 28 19.63 0.93 5.26
N ALA A 29 19.78 0.02 6.22
CA ALA A 29 18.93 -1.14 6.40
C ALA A 29 18.62 -1.31 7.88
N LEU A 30 17.37 -1.62 8.20
CA LEU A 30 16.91 -1.92 9.54
C LEU A 30 15.83 -2.98 9.50
N ALA A 31 15.95 -4.01 10.32
CA ALA A 31 14.93 -5.04 10.44
C ALA A 31 14.45 -5.12 11.89
N ASP A 32 13.16 -5.35 12.09
CA ASP A 32 12.61 -5.86 13.32
C ASP A 32 12.20 -7.34 13.15
N GLU A 33 11.34 -7.86 14.00
CA GLU A 33 10.93 -9.27 13.92
C GLU A 33 10.07 -9.60 12.70
N ARG A 34 9.47 -8.59 12.05
CA ARG A 34 8.44 -8.76 11.01
C ARG A 34 8.70 -7.97 9.72
N VAL A 35 9.51 -6.93 9.81
CA VAL A 35 9.70 -5.97 8.72
C VAL A 35 11.17 -5.73 8.46
N LEU A 36 11.59 -5.85 7.21
CA LEU A 36 12.84 -5.32 6.70
C LEU A 36 12.57 -3.98 6.01
N TYR A 37 13.27 -2.94 6.43
CA TYR A 37 13.17 -1.61 5.84
C TYR A 37 14.52 -1.18 5.30
N LEU A 38 14.57 -0.83 4.01
CA LEU A 38 15.78 -0.35 3.33
C LEU A 38 15.55 1.07 2.82
N LEU A 39 16.60 1.89 2.93
CA LEU A 39 16.70 3.16 2.21
C LEU A 39 17.73 3.02 1.10
N TRP A 40 17.43 3.60 -0.06
CA TRP A 40 18.32 3.56 -1.19
C TRP A 40 18.39 4.91 -1.91
N GLU A 41 19.48 5.10 -2.65
CA GLU A 41 19.75 6.29 -3.44
C GLU A 41 20.37 5.89 -4.79
N MET A 42 19.97 6.58 -5.85
CA MET A 42 20.66 6.60 -7.14
C MET A 42 21.28 7.96 -7.36
N GLN A 43 22.55 7.99 -7.74
CA GLN A 43 23.29 9.20 -8.05
C GLN A 43 23.76 9.18 -9.50
N ALA A 44 23.40 10.21 -10.26
CA ALA A 44 23.82 10.44 -11.63
C ALA A 44 24.81 11.61 -11.72
N PRO A 45 25.64 11.70 -12.78
CA PRO A 45 26.59 12.82 -12.97
C PRO A 45 25.90 14.15 -13.29
N ALA A 46 24.65 14.10 -13.73
CA ALA A 46 23.85 15.28 -14.09
C ALA A 46 22.44 15.18 -13.48
N ALA A 47 21.74 16.31 -13.42
CA ALA A 47 20.37 16.38 -12.90
C ALA A 47 19.35 15.80 -13.91
N ILE A 48 19.25 14.47 -13.97
CA ILE A 48 18.35 13.72 -14.85
C ILE A 48 17.03 13.34 -14.19
N PHE A 49 17.02 13.16 -12.87
CA PHE A 49 15.82 12.76 -12.13
C PHE A 49 14.86 13.92 -11.94
N GLY A 50 13.57 13.68 -12.07
CA GLY A 50 12.50 14.67 -11.92
C GLY A 50 11.24 14.03 -11.36
N GLU A 51 10.17 14.82 -11.25
CA GLU A 51 8.90 14.45 -10.61
C GLU A 51 8.29 13.13 -11.10
N ARG A 52 8.63 12.70 -12.32
CA ARG A 52 8.11 11.46 -12.92
C ARG A 52 9.13 10.34 -13.02
N SER A 53 10.30 10.51 -12.42
CA SER A 53 11.31 9.45 -12.44
C SER A 53 10.79 8.22 -11.73
N SER A 54 11.02 7.05 -12.32
CA SER A 54 10.55 5.76 -11.86
C SER A 54 11.58 4.69 -12.13
N VAL A 55 11.60 3.67 -11.28
CA VAL A 55 12.51 2.53 -11.36
C VAL A 55 11.85 1.34 -10.68
N ASP A 56 12.16 0.13 -11.14
CA ASP A 56 11.72 -1.13 -10.51
C ASP A 56 12.80 -1.70 -9.62
N GLY A 57 12.38 -2.37 -8.54
CA GLY A 57 13.25 -3.15 -7.70
C GLY A 57 12.67 -4.51 -7.40
N TRP A 58 13.53 -5.51 -7.41
CA TRP A 58 13.22 -6.89 -7.08
C TRP A 58 14.11 -7.35 -5.93
N LEU A 59 13.49 -7.84 -4.85
CA LEU A 59 14.19 -8.37 -3.69
C LEU A 59 14.06 -9.89 -3.64
N ASP A 60 15.18 -10.57 -3.41
CA ASP A 60 15.26 -12.02 -3.30
C ASP A 60 16.15 -12.41 -2.10
N PHE A 61 15.75 -13.45 -1.38
CA PHE A 61 16.49 -14.04 -0.26
C PHE A 61 16.96 -15.47 -0.58
N GLY A 62 17.10 -15.81 -1.86
CA GLY A 62 17.47 -17.14 -2.30
C GLY A 62 16.46 -18.22 -1.90
N GLU A 63 16.94 -19.34 -1.36
CA GLU A 63 16.06 -20.45 -0.97
C GLU A 63 15.03 -20.06 0.11
N ALA A 64 15.32 -19.06 0.95
CA ALA A 64 14.39 -18.59 1.97
C ALA A 64 13.17 -17.85 1.41
N SER A 65 13.22 -17.31 0.19
CA SER A 65 12.08 -16.65 -0.47
C SER A 65 10.97 -17.62 -0.89
N VAL A 66 11.31 -18.88 -1.13
CA VAL A 66 10.39 -19.87 -1.74
C VAL A 66 9.29 -20.29 -0.78
N ASP A 67 9.56 -20.29 0.52
CA ASP A 67 8.63 -20.82 1.55
C ASP A 67 7.80 -19.74 2.25
N THR A 68 8.06 -18.46 2.02
CA THR A 68 7.53 -17.41 2.89
C THR A 68 6.37 -16.61 2.30
N GLY A 69 6.19 -16.64 0.96
CA GLY A 69 5.12 -15.87 0.31
C GLY A 69 5.14 -14.37 0.64
N GLY A 70 6.26 -13.88 1.20
CA GLY A 70 6.41 -12.53 1.69
C GLY A 70 6.32 -11.50 0.57
N GLY A 71 5.47 -10.50 0.78
CA GLY A 71 5.37 -9.35 -0.10
C GLY A 71 6.49 -8.33 0.15
N TYR A 72 6.79 -7.52 -0.85
CA TYR A 72 7.60 -6.31 -0.64
C TYR A 72 7.04 -5.14 -1.43
N ILE A 73 7.33 -3.95 -0.96
CA ILE A 73 7.02 -2.68 -1.64
C ILE A 73 8.36 -2.00 -1.95
N PHE A 74 8.67 -1.85 -3.24
CA PHE A 74 9.78 -1.03 -3.69
C PHE A 74 9.24 0.29 -4.23
N SER A 75 9.74 1.41 -3.76
CA SER A 75 9.21 2.72 -4.12
C SER A 75 10.31 3.75 -4.32
N ALA A 76 10.23 4.47 -5.43
CA ALA A 76 11.00 5.69 -5.66
C ALA A 76 10.28 6.90 -5.06
N GLN A 77 11.04 7.88 -4.61
CA GLN A 77 10.58 9.20 -4.18
C GLN A 77 11.13 10.26 -5.13
N PRO A 78 10.46 10.48 -6.28
CA PRO A 78 10.97 11.38 -7.29
C PRO A 78 11.03 12.83 -6.77
N PRO A 79 12.12 13.55 -7.07
CA PRO A 79 12.27 14.93 -6.64
C PRO A 79 11.32 15.85 -7.40
N LYS A 80 10.78 16.87 -6.73
CA LYS A 80 9.88 17.88 -7.35
C LYS A 80 10.60 18.71 -8.43
N GLU A 81 11.88 18.98 -8.21
CA GLU A 81 12.74 19.69 -9.16
C GLU A 81 13.80 18.73 -9.70
N LYS A 82 14.37 19.04 -10.87
CA LYS A 82 15.42 18.20 -11.46
C LYS A 82 16.60 18.06 -10.50
N SER A 83 17.01 16.82 -10.26
CA SER A 83 18.07 16.44 -9.34
C SER A 83 19.01 15.43 -10.00
N ASN A 84 20.23 15.35 -9.51
CA ASN A 84 21.15 14.27 -9.81
C ASN A 84 21.02 13.10 -8.82
N ILE A 85 20.08 13.20 -7.87
CA ILE A 85 19.80 12.19 -6.87
C ILE A 85 18.33 11.79 -6.95
N LEU A 86 18.07 10.46 -6.95
CA LEU A 86 16.78 9.84 -6.77
C LEU A 86 16.87 8.93 -5.54
N CYS A 87 16.03 9.18 -4.56
CA CYS A 87 15.95 8.35 -3.35
C CYS A 87 14.72 7.46 -3.37
N GLY A 88 14.75 6.44 -2.54
CA GLY A 88 13.58 5.59 -2.34
C GLY A 88 13.73 4.68 -1.13
N TYR A 89 12.78 3.78 -1.01
CA TYR A 89 12.75 2.81 0.07
C TYR A 89 12.25 1.46 -0.44
N LEU A 90 12.56 0.41 0.32
CA LEU A 90 11.95 -0.89 0.21
C LEU A 90 11.47 -1.32 1.59
N VAL A 91 10.27 -1.87 1.64
CA VAL A 91 9.70 -2.53 2.82
C VAL A 91 9.39 -3.95 2.41
N ALA A 92 9.87 -4.92 3.15
CA ALA A 92 9.59 -6.33 2.90
C ALA A 92 9.12 -7.03 4.17
N ASP A 93 8.25 -8.01 4.01
CA ASP A 93 7.94 -8.96 5.07
C ASP A 93 9.21 -9.71 5.47
N TRP A 94 9.37 -9.90 6.75
CA TRP A 94 10.56 -10.45 7.36
C TRP A 94 10.22 -11.55 8.35
N ASN A 95 11.05 -12.59 8.41
CA ASN A 95 10.85 -13.67 9.37
C ASN A 95 12.17 -14.36 9.73
N ASP A 96 12.11 -15.24 10.71
CA ASP A 96 13.27 -15.95 11.23
C ASP A 96 14.04 -16.78 10.19
N ALA A 97 13.37 -17.31 9.15
CA ALA A 97 14.03 -18.08 8.10
C ALA A 97 14.95 -17.21 7.20
N MET A 98 14.70 -15.91 7.17
CA MET A 98 15.47 -14.94 6.38
C MET A 98 16.68 -14.36 7.13
N ARG A 99 16.74 -14.51 8.48
CA ARG A 99 17.75 -13.84 9.33
C ARG A 99 19.20 -14.11 8.95
N ASP A 100 19.49 -15.34 8.52
CA ASP A 100 20.84 -15.75 8.16
C ASP A 100 21.06 -15.78 6.65
N SER A 101 20.14 -15.16 5.89
CA SER A 101 20.18 -15.13 4.43
C SER A 101 20.87 -13.87 3.94
N THR A 102 21.51 -13.95 2.78
CA THR A 102 21.96 -12.78 2.02
C THR A 102 20.80 -12.26 1.18
N ALA A 103 20.50 -10.98 1.28
CA ALA A 103 19.55 -10.31 0.42
C ALA A 103 20.17 -9.94 -0.92
N HIS A 104 19.47 -10.19 -2.00
CA HIS A 104 19.81 -9.80 -3.36
C HIS A 104 18.78 -8.78 -3.85
N LEU A 105 19.17 -7.54 -4.02
CA LEU A 105 18.34 -6.48 -4.56
C LEU A 105 18.79 -6.16 -5.98
N ARG A 106 17.87 -6.40 -6.93
CA ARG A 106 18.04 -6.02 -8.32
C ARG A 106 17.17 -4.81 -8.61
N VAL A 107 17.75 -3.81 -9.25
CA VAL A 107 17.05 -2.57 -9.64
C VAL A 107 17.21 -2.37 -11.14
N SER A 108 16.13 -2.07 -11.86
CA SER A 108 16.16 -1.95 -13.32
C SER A 108 15.06 -1.01 -13.83
N GLY A 109 15.00 -0.78 -15.14
CA GLY A 109 13.94 -0.03 -15.78
C GLY A 109 13.88 1.43 -15.37
N LEU A 110 15.05 2.04 -15.07
CA LEU A 110 15.10 3.47 -14.79
C LEU A 110 14.61 4.27 -15.99
N GLY A 111 13.63 5.13 -15.75
CA GLY A 111 13.00 5.95 -16.75
C GLY A 111 12.02 6.92 -16.11
N HIS A 112 10.99 7.26 -16.84
CA HIS A 112 9.95 8.14 -16.35
C HIS A 112 8.55 7.56 -16.56
N LEU A 113 7.60 8.04 -15.76
CA LEU A 113 6.19 7.70 -15.93
C LEU A 113 5.58 8.63 -16.97
N GLU A 114 5.04 8.06 -18.04
CA GLU A 114 4.17 8.74 -18.99
C GLU A 114 2.72 8.33 -18.79
N ARG A 115 1.83 9.29 -18.98
CA ARG A 115 0.40 9.01 -18.95
C ARG A 115 -0.02 8.57 -20.36
N THR A 116 -0.45 7.30 -20.46
CA THR A 116 -0.93 6.72 -21.72
C THR A 116 -2.44 6.47 -21.63
N GLY A 117 -3.12 6.64 -22.77
CA GLY A 117 -4.56 6.42 -22.88
C GLY A 117 -5.40 7.64 -22.51
N ASP A 118 -6.60 7.65 -23.02
CA ASP A 118 -7.56 8.73 -22.80
C ASP A 118 -8.26 8.56 -21.46
N THR A 119 -8.45 9.68 -20.75
CA THR A 119 -9.34 9.71 -19.59
C THR A 119 -10.78 9.61 -20.10
N PHE A 120 -11.51 8.60 -19.67
CA PHE A 120 -12.94 8.56 -19.92
C PHE A 120 -13.73 8.78 -18.63
N ILE A 121 -14.94 9.30 -18.81
CA ILE A 121 -15.87 9.53 -17.71
C ILE A 121 -17.12 8.72 -18.01
N ALA A 122 -17.43 7.78 -17.11
CA ALA A 122 -18.68 7.03 -17.17
C ALA A 122 -19.58 7.46 -16.01
N LYS A 123 -20.75 8.00 -16.33
CA LYS A 123 -21.78 8.26 -15.32
C LYS A 123 -22.42 6.95 -14.92
N VAL A 124 -22.46 6.69 -13.63
CA VAL A 124 -23.08 5.49 -13.08
C VAL A 124 -24.11 5.92 -12.05
N ASP A 125 -25.36 5.57 -12.28
CA ASP A 125 -26.42 5.80 -11.30
C ASP A 125 -26.31 4.76 -10.16
N MET A 126 -25.42 5.06 -9.20
CA MET A 126 -25.21 4.22 -8.02
C MET A 126 -26.47 4.06 -7.19
N LYS A 127 -27.32 5.09 -7.15
CA LYS A 127 -28.63 4.99 -6.45
C LYS A 127 -29.50 3.91 -7.07
N ALA A 128 -29.60 3.86 -8.40
CA ALA A 128 -30.39 2.84 -9.08
C ALA A 128 -29.84 1.42 -8.85
N LEU A 129 -28.51 1.26 -8.78
CA LEU A 129 -27.86 -0.02 -8.47
C LEU A 129 -28.17 -0.45 -7.02
N CYS A 130 -28.01 0.44 -6.06
CA CYS A 130 -28.34 0.18 -4.65
C CYS A 130 -29.83 -0.17 -4.46
N ASP A 131 -30.73 0.60 -5.08
CA ASP A 131 -32.18 0.32 -5.04
C ASP A 131 -32.51 -1.06 -5.69
N SER A 132 -31.74 -1.48 -6.67
CA SER A 132 -31.89 -2.81 -7.27
C SER A 132 -31.46 -3.92 -6.29
N ALA A 133 -30.34 -3.75 -5.59
CA ALA A 133 -29.85 -4.68 -4.58
C ALA A 133 -30.88 -4.86 -3.44
N VAL A 134 -31.40 -3.75 -2.92
CA VAL A 134 -32.42 -3.75 -1.87
C VAL A 134 -33.71 -4.47 -2.35
N ARG A 135 -34.18 -4.19 -3.58
CA ARG A 135 -35.37 -4.89 -4.14
C ARG A 135 -35.18 -6.38 -4.30
N LYS A 136 -33.95 -6.82 -4.53
CA LYS A 136 -33.58 -8.26 -4.65
C LYS A 136 -33.40 -8.92 -3.28
N GLY A 137 -33.41 -8.16 -2.19
CA GLY A 137 -33.18 -8.67 -0.84
C GLY A 137 -31.75 -9.16 -0.64
N VAL A 138 -30.78 -8.46 -1.20
CA VAL A 138 -29.36 -8.79 -1.07
C VAL A 138 -28.96 -8.69 0.41
N ASP A 139 -28.26 -9.72 0.89
CA ASP A 139 -27.59 -9.72 2.19
C ASP A 139 -26.17 -9.19 1.99
N LEU A 140 -25.87 -8.02 2.55
CA LEU A 140 -24.58 -7.36 2.40
C LEU A 140 -23.43 -8.16 3.02
N ASP A 141 -23.63 -8.71 4.21
CA ASP A 141 -22.61 -9.48 4.93
C ASP A 141 -22.24 -10.76 4.17
N GLU A 142 -23.25 -11.42 3.55
CA GLU A 142 -23.02 -12.56 2.70
C GLU A 142 -22.19 -12.20 1.46
N TRP A 143 -22.47 -11.05 0.82
CA TRP A 143 -21.71 -10.56 -0.32
C TRP A 143 -20.28 -10.20 0.06
N ILE A 144 -20.07 -9.45 1.14
CA ILE A 144 -18.72 -9.11 1.62
C ILE A 144 -17.89 -10.38 1.88
N SER A 145 -18.51 -11.41 2.46
CA SER A 145 -17.80 -12.65 2.83
C SER A 145 -17.51 -13.57 1.65
N ASN A 146 -18.37 -13.62 0.65
CA ASN A 146 -18.35 -14.63 -0.40
C ASN A 146 -18.18 -14.09 -1.82
N TYR A 147 -17.98 -12.80 -2.03
CA TYR A 147 -17.66 -12.27 -3.35
C TYR A 147 -16.24 -12.72 -3.77
N PRO A 148 -15.98 -13.19 -4.99
CA PRO A 148 -16.86 -13.12 -6.17
C PRO A 148 -17.82 -14.32 -6.39
N GLN A 149 -17.87 -15.30 -5.50
CA GLN A 149 -18.70 -16.49 -5.67
C GLN A 149 -20.21 -16.19 -5.74
N MET A 150 -20.62 -14.99 -5.30
CA MET A 150 -22.02 -14.53 -5.36
C MET A 150 -22.46 -14.05 -6.74
N ILE A 151 -21.52 -13.96 -7.70
CA ILE A 151 -21.83 -13.54 -9.06
C ILE A 151 -22.64 -14.64 -9.75
N GLY A 152 -23.92 -14.40 -9.97
CA GLY A 152 -24.76 -15.26 -10.82
C GLY A 152 -24.49 -15.03 -12.31
N ASP A 153 -25.20 -15.76 -13.18
CA ASP A 153 -25.06 -15.70 -14.64
C ASP A 153 -25.45 -14.34 -15.26
N GLY A 154 -24.87 -13.23 -14.78
CA GLY A 154 -24.88 -11.91 -15.44
C GLY A 154 -26.17 -11.08 -15.26
N GLU A 155 -27.13 -11.48 -14.47
CA GLU A 155 -28.33 -10.67 -14.21
C GLU A 155 -28.04 -9.51 -13.24
N GLY A 156 -27.91 -8.31 -13.78
CA GLY A 156 -27.92 -7.06 -13.02
C GLY A 156 -26.59 -6.37 -12.83
N SER A 157 -25.53 -6.85 -13.47
CA SER A 157 -24.25 -6.15 -13.53
C SER A 157 -24.31 -4.93 -14.47
N TYR A 158 -23.57 -3.89 -14.10
CA TYR A 158 -23.43 -2.68 -14.90
C TYR A 158 -22.05 -2.62 -15.55
N GLU A 159 -22.01 -2.55 -16.88
CA GLU A 159 -20.76 -2.46 -17.63
C GLU A 159 -20.30 -1.01 -17.75
N VAL A 160 -19.13 -0.70 -17.21
CA VAL A 160 -18.44 0.57 -17.43
C VAL A 160 -17.64 0.45 -18.73
N ARG A 161 -17.94 1.31 -19.71
CA ARG A 161 -17.30 1.25 -21.03
C ARG A 161 -16.45 2.49 -21.28
N ASN A 162 -15.31 2.31 -21.97
CA ASN A 162 -14.47 3.40 -22.44
C ASN A 162 -15.08 4.10 -23.68
N THR A 163 -14.39 5.12 -24.18
CA THR A 163 -14.82 5.88 -25.36
C THR A 163 -14.93 5.04 -26.64
N ASP A 164 -14.20 3.93 -26.71
CA ASP A 164 -14.21 2.99 -27.84
C ASP A 164 -15.32 1.95 -27.71
N GLY A 165 -16.07 1.99 -26.59
CA GLY A 165 -17.18 1.08 -26.29
C GLY A 165 -16.73 -0.26 -25.68
N GLU A 166 -15.45 -0.40 -25.34
CA GLU A 166 -14.94 -1.59 -24.66
C GLU A 166 -15.32 -1.58 -23.18
N VAL A 167 -15.69 -2.74 -22.65
CA VAL A 167 -15.93 -2.91 -21.21
C VAL A 167 -14.59 -2.87 -20.49
N VAL A 168 -14.43 -1.94 -19.58
CA VAL A 168 -13.19 -1.77 -18.79
C VAL A 168 -13.35 -2.23 -17.34
N GLN A 169 -14.57 -2.19 -16.85
CA GLN A 169 -14.94 -2.63 -15.51
C GLN A 169 -16.41 -3.06 -15.50
N THR A 170 -16.74 -4.02 -14.68
CA THR A 170 -18.12 -4.42 -14.46
C THR A 170 -18.45 -4.25 -12.98
N ILE A 171 -19.52 -3.51 -12.67
CA ILE A 171 -20.07 -3.40 -11.32
C ILE A 171 -21.10 -4.50 -11.18
N ASP A 172 -20.82 -5.48 -10.36
CA ASP A 172 -21.72 -6.61 -10.14
C ASP A 172 -22.81 -6.27 -9.13
N MET A 173 -22.50 -5.42 -8.15
CA MET A 173 -23.44 -4.96 -7.15
C MET A 173 -22.96 -3.65 -6.52
N ALA A 174 -23.91 -2.79 -6.15
CA ALA A 174 -23.65 -1.69 -5.24
C ALA A 174 -24.70 -1.73 -4.11
N TYR A 175 -24.28 -1.42 -2.90
CA TYR A 175 -25.13 -1.40 -1.72
C TYR A 175 -24.82 -0.18 -0.86
N TYR A 176 -25.84 0.43 -0.29
CA TYR A 176 -25.68 1.61 0.55
C TYR A 176 -26.33 1.38 1.91
N GLU A 177 -25.54 1.56 2.96
CA GLU A 177 -25.98 1.38 4.33
C GLU A 177 -25.17 2.30 5.27
N ASP A 178 -25.85 2.96 6.18
CA ASP A 178 -25.26 3.77 7.27
C ASP A 178 -24.22 4.81 6.82
N GLY A 179 -24.46 5.48 5.69
CA GLY A 179 -23.55 6.51 5.16
C GLY A 179 -22.41 5.96 4.31
N ARG A 180 -22.40 4.66 4.05
CA ARG A 180 -21.34 3.98 3.30
C ARG A 180 -21.87 3.32 2.04
N LEU A 181 -21.19 3.56 0.93
CA LEU A 181 -21.40 2.88 -0.34
C LEU A 181 -20.41 1.72 -0.47
N TYR A 182 -20.90 0.53 -0.73
CA TYR A 182 -20.15 -0.68 -1.05
C TYR A 182 -20.28 -0.93 -2.54
N VAL A 183 -19.13 -1.07 -3.23
CA VAL A 183 -19.08 -1.35 -4.67
C VAL A 183 -18.34 -2.65 -4.90
N PHE A 184 -19.03 -3.62 -5.49
CA PHE A 184 -18.48 -4.91 -5.87
C PHE A 184 -18.25 -4.89 -7.36
N SER A 185 -17.02 -4.99 -7.77
CA SER A 185 -16.67 -4.87 -9.17
C SER A 185 -15.59 -5.85 -9.62
N ARG A 186 -15.52 -6.08 -10.92
CA ARG A 186 -14.48 -6.88 -11.55
C ARG A 186 -13.89 -6.15 -12.74
N SER A 187 -12.59 -6.36 -12.91
CA SER A 187 -11.86 -5.92 -14.09
C SER A 187 -12.02 -6.93 -15.23
N ARG A 188 -11.64 -6.54 -16.39
CA ARG A 188 -11.62 -7.41 -17.57
C ARG A 188 -10.55 -8.51 -17.40
N GLU A 189 -10.94 -9.78 -17.59
CA GLU A 189 -10.07 -10.96 -17.42
C GLU A 189 -8.92 -11.05 -18.43
N ASP A 190 -9.02 -10.36 -19.57
CA ASP A 190 -8.01 -10.38 -20.64
C ASP A 190 -6.95 -9.28 -20.52
N CYS A 191 -6.94 -8.51 -19.44
CA CYS A 191 -5.84 -7.64 -19.10
C CYS A 191 -4.64 -8.49 -18.63
N THR A 192 -3.94 -9.11 -19.58
CA THR A 192 -2.79 -9.99 -19.32
C THR A 192 -1.49 -9.26 -19.01
N GLU A 193 -1.51 -7.94 -18.89
CA GLU A 193 -0.33 -7.18 -18.53
C GLU A 193 -0.21 -7.03 -17.02
N PRO A 194 1.03 -7.15 -16.47
CA PRO A 194 1.28 -7.14 -15.03
C PRO A 194 0.99 -5.81 -14.35
N ASP A 195 0.75 -4.77 -15.11
CA ASP A 195 0.36 -3.45 -14.59
C ASP A 195 -1.13 -3.50 -14.25
N SER A 196 -1.43 -3.33 -12.98
CA SER A 196 -2.75 -3.37 -12.35
C SER A 196 -3.90 -3.02 -13.31
N PRO A 197 -4.96 -3.83 -13.41
CA PRO A 197 -6.09 -3.51 -14.26
C PRO A 197 -6.59 -2.10 -13.93
N PRO A 198 -7.04 -1.34 -14.93
CA PRO A 198 -7.47 0.02 -14.72
C PRO A 198 -8.75 0.04 -13.89
N HIS A 199 -8.60 0.16 -12.58
CA HIS A 199 -9.75 0.42 -11.73
C HIS A 199 -10.18 1.88 -11.97
N GLY A 200 -11.45 2.07 -12.32
CA GLY A 200 -12.02 3.41 -12.36
C GLY A 200 -12.02 4.01 -10.96
N VAL A 201 -11.68 5.27 -10.85
CA VAL A 201 -11.78 6.03 -9.59
C VAL A 201 -13.20 6.58 -9.50
N LEU A 202 -13.88 6.30 -8.41
CA LEU A 202 -15.20 6.89 -8.15
C LEU A 202 -14.99 8.36 -7.80
N CYS A 203 -15.73 9.23 -8.50
CA CYS A 203 -15.68 10.67 -8.35
C CYS A 203 -17.09 11.25 -8.13
N ASP A 204 -17.15 12.40 -7.51
CA ASP A 204 -18.36 13.20 -7.41
C ASP A 204 -18.72 13.88 -8.76
N SER A 205 -19.79 14.69 -8.73
CA SER A 205 -20.26 15.42 -9.93
C SER A 205 -19.29 16.49 -10.41
N THR A 206 -18.30 16.90 -9.60
CA THR A 206 -17.26 17.87 -9.94
C THR A 206 -16.03 17.21 -10.53
N GLY A 207 -15.91 15.89 -10.42
CA GLY A 207 -14.75 15.10 -10.83
C GLY A 207 -13.70 14.98 -9.75
N GLU A 208 -13.99 15.40 -8.51
CA GLU A 208 -13.14 15.10 -7.36
C GLU A 208 -13.33 13.65 -6.91
N SER A 209 -12.23 13.00 -6.57
CA SER A 209 -12.22 11.62 -6.11
C SER A 209 -13.01 11.51 -4.79
N VAL A 210 -13.92 10.56 -4.72
CA VAL A 210 -14.54 10.15 -3.46
C VAL A 210 -13.55 9.30 -2.68
N ASP A 211 -13.37 9.59 -1.40
CA ASP A 211 -12.42 8.89 -0.55
C ASP A 211 -12.80 7.41 -0.40
N ASN A 212 -11.93 6.54 -0.88
CA ASN A 212 -12.00 5.11 -0.59
C ASN A 212 -11.51 4.90 0.85
N VAL A 213 -12.40 4.46 1.72
CA VAL A 213 -12.11 4.29 3.15
C VAL A 213 -11.74 2.86 3.54
N GLY A 214 -11.72 1.95 2.57
CA GLY A 214 -11.33 0.56 2.76
C GLY A 214 -11.81 -0.33 1.63
N GLY A 215 -11.47 -1.60 1.71
CA GLY A 215 -11.90 -2.57 0.72
C GLY A 215 -11.02 -3.81 0.71
N ARG A 216 -11.35 -4.72 -0.19
CA ARG A 216 -10.58 -5.91 -0.47
C ARG A 216 -10.39 -6.04 -1.98
N ASN A 217 -9.16 -6.14 -2.42
CA ASN A 217 -8.81 -6.28 -3.84
C ASN A 217 -8.12 -7.62 -4.08
N ASP A 218 -8.54 -8.29 -5.14
CA ASP A 218 -7.82 -9.36 -5.80
C ASP A 218 -7.45 -8.88 -7.21
N ILE A 219 -6.69 -9.66 -7.97
CA ILE A 219 -6.22 -9.28 -9.32
C ILE A 219 -7.38 -8.86 -10.24
N PHE A 220 -8.54 -9.52 -10.14
CA PHE A 220 -9.68 -9.28 -11.01
C PHE A 220 -10.93 -8.74 -10.31
N TYR A 221 -10.98 -8.76 -8.99
CA TYR A 221 -12.16 -8.44 -8.20
C TYR A 221 -11.84 -7.41 -7.14
N SER A 222 -12.74 -6.46 -6.94
CA SER A 222 -12.64 -5.51 -5.85
C SER A 222 -13.97 -5.36 -5.11
N VAL A 223 -13.84 -5.14 -3.82
CA VAL A 223 -14.91 -4.64 -2.96
C VAL A 223 -14.41 -3.36 -2.35
N ASP A 224 -14.93 -2.23 -2.80
CA ASP A 224 -14.49 -0.90 -2.37
C ASP A 224 -15.53 -0.25 -1.49
N TYR A 225 -15.09 0.45 -0.45
CA TYR A 225 -15.93 1.15 0.52
C TYR A 225 -15.70 2.66 0.42
N TYR A 226 -16.78 3.41 0.28
CA TYR A 226 -16.74 4.86 0.13
C TYR A 226 -17.67 5.53 1.15
N ASP A 227 -17.20 6.51 1.90
CA ASP A 227 -18.04 7.37 2.71
C ASP A 227 -18.63 8.47 1.81
N VAL A 228 -19.94 8.39 1.55
CA VAL A 228 -20.65 9.28 0.63
C VAL A 228 -22.07 9.53 1.12
N ALA A 229 -22.59 10.74 0.94
CA ALA A 229 -23.96 11.05 1.29
C ALA A 229 -24.95 10.40 0.30
N GLU A 230 -26.08 9.92 0.78
CA GLU A 230 -27.08 9.22 -0.06
C GLU A 230 -27.57 10.08 -1.25
N GLU A 231 -27.70 11.39 -1.05
CA GLU A 231 -28.10 12.34 -2.08
C GLU A 231 -27.08 12.48 -3.23
N GLU A 232 -25.82 12.09 -3.02
CA GLU A 232 -24.77 12.15 -4.03
C GLU A 232 -24.77 10.94 -4.95
N LEU A 233 -25.30 9.79 -4.52
CA LEU A 233 -25.29 8.53 -5.25
C LEU A 233 -25.74 8.62 -6.73
N PRO A 234 -26.78 9.42 -7.09
CA PRO A 234 -27.20 9.54 -8.49
C PRO A 234 -26.23 10.30 -9.38
N ASN A 235 -25.29 11.04 -8.78
CA ASN A 235 -24.38 11.93 -9.47
C ASN A 235 -22.93 11.42 -9.55
N LEU A 236 -22.68 10.24 -9.00
CA LEU A 236 -21.36 9.65 -9.00
C LEU A 236 -20.93 9.26 -10.42
N GLN A 237 -19.62 9.31 -10.65
CA GLN A 237 -19.01 9.05 -11.94
C GLN A 237 -17.80 8.16 -11.72
N PHE A 238 -17.55 7.23 -12.65
CA PHE A 238 -16.24 6.58 -12.76
C PHE A 238 -15.38 7.37 -13.72
N ILE A 239 -14.23 7.79 -13.24
CA ILE A 239 -13.18 8.38 -14.07
C ILE A 239 -12.06 7.35 -14.14
N GLN A 240 -11.74 6.91 -15.35
CA GLN A 240 -10.51 6.17 -15.57
C GLN A 240 -9.43 7.17 -15.98
N PRO A 241 -8.51 7.51 -15.09
CA PRO A 241 -7.33 8.27 -15.46
C PRO A 241 -6.53 7.43 -16.47
N GLY A 242 -5.95 8.06 -17.46
CA GLY A 242 -5.01 7.39 -18.35
C GLY A 242 -3.95 6.65 -17.53
N ARG A 243 -3.54 5.49 -18.01
CA ARG A 243 -2.54 4.66 -17.31
C ARG A 243 -1.22 5.42 -17.21
N TRP A 244 -0.57 5.30 -16.07
CA TRP A 244 0.82 5.64 -15.94
C TRP A 244 1.64 4.43 -16.41
N GLN A 245 2.37 4.59 -17.51
CA GLN A 245 3.28 3.59 -18.03
C GLN A 245 4.71 4.08 -17.83
N ARG A 246 5.59 3.17 -17.39
CA ARG A 246 7.01 3.47 -17.36
C ARG A 246 7.57 3.37 -18.77
N VAL A 247 8.26 4.43 -19.17
CA VAL A 247 9.08 4.46 -20.38
C VAL A 247 10.54 4.35 -19.92
N PRO A 248 11.19 3.19 -20.10
CA PRO A 248 12.59 3.03 -19.73
C PRO A 248 13.47 3.93 -20.61
N GLU A 249 14.36 4.68 -19.98
CA GLU A 249 15.31 5.57 -20.67
C GLU A 249 16.74 5.00 -20.58
N TYR A 250 16.99 4.14 -19.60
CA TYR A 250 18.30 3.57 -19.33
C TYR A 250 18.19 2.05 -19.34
N ASP A 251 18.95 1.44 -20.25
CA ASP A 251 19.14 -0.03 -20.32
C ASP A 251 20.27 -0.41 -19.37
N ALA A 252 20.01 -0.26 -18.07
CA ALA A 252 20.96 -0.55 -17.02
C ALA A 252 20.26 -1.33 -15.90
N GLU A 253 21.05 -2.20 -15.28
CA GLU A 253 20.62 -3.02 -14.15
C GLU A 253 21.67 -2.90 -13.03
N TRP A 254 21.19 -2.69 -11.82
CA TRP A 254 22.00 -2.61 -10.60
C TRP A 254 21.63 -3.80 -9.73
N GLU A 255 22.63 -4.58 -9.36
CA GLU A 255 22.45 -5.73 -8.48
C GLU A 255 23.39 -5.60 -7.29
N VAL A 256 22.83 -5.57 -6.09
CA VAL A 256 23.58 -5.52 -4.83
C VAL A 256 23.19 -6.71 -3.96
N SER A 257 24.17 -7.24 -3.26
CA SER A 257 23.98 -8.29 -2.26
C SER A 257 24.52 -7.80 -0.93
N PHE A 258 23.75 -8.04 0.13
CA PHE A 258 24.13 -7.63 1.48
C PHE A 258 23.58 -8.60 2.52
N ASP A 259 24.29 -8.72 3.61
CA ASP A 259 23.81 -9.45 4.76
C ASP A 259 22.76 -8.61 5.49
N ILE A 260 21.74 -9.28 5.98
CA ILE A 260 20.63 -8.61 6.65
C ILE A 260 21.13 -8.06 8.00
N PRO A 261 20.82 -6.81 8.32
CA PRO A 261 21.22 -6.21 9.59
C PRO A 261 20.64 -6.98 10.77
N GLN A 262 21.30 -6.88 11.91
CA GLN A 262 20.75 -7.45 13.13
C GLN A 262 19.35 -6.90 13.40
N THR A 263 18.45 -7.81 13.79
CA THR A 263 17.07 -7.43 14.15
C THR A 263 17.09 -6.55 15.39
N VAL A 264 16.42 -5.42 15.32
CA VAL A 264 16.17 -4.56 16.49
C VAL A 264 14.99 -5.10 17.27
N GLU A 265 15.13 -5.13 18.61
CA GLU A 265 14.06 -5.59 19.49
C GLU A 265 12.92 -4.57 19.49
N SER A 266 11.69 -5.07 19.43
CA SER A 266 10.50 -4.28 19.71
C SER A 266 10.34 -4.05 21.22
N VAL A 267 9.81 -2.90 21.58
CA VAL A 267 9.50 -2.55 22.97
C VAL A 267 7.99 -2.66 23.17
N GLU A 268 7.60 -3.41 24.20
CA GLU A 268 6.19 -3.48 24.59
C GLU A 268 5.77 -2.14 25.23
N LEU A 269 4.71 -1.54 24.68
CA LEU A 269 4.07 -0.35 25.23
C LEU A 269 2.87 -0.77 26.06
N GLU A 270 2.89 -0.48 27.39
CA GLU A 270 1.83 -0.89 28.31
C GLU A 270 0.46 -0.35 27.89
N SER A 271 -0.38 -1.22 27.35
CA SER A 271 -1.71 -0.85 26.88
C SER A 271 -2.65 -0.55 28.04
N LYS A 272 -3.46 0.51 27.91
CA LYS A 272 -4.55 0.86 28.84
C LYS A 272 -5.83 0.06 28.59
N ILE A 273 -5.87 -0.73 27.51
CA ILE A 273 -7.06 -1.50 27.10
C ILE A 273 -6.75 -2.99 27.25
N SER A 274 -7.62 -3.70 27.98
CA SER A 274 -7.52 -5.15 28.14
C SER A 274 -7.73 -5.87 26.80
N GLY A 275 -6.91 -6.89 26.50
CA GLY A 275 -6.98 -7.65 25.25
C GLY A 275 -6.31 -6.97 24.05
N LEU A 276 -5.59 -5.86 24.28
CA LEU A 276 -4.81 -5.17 23.28
C LEU A 276 -3.34 -5.11 23.70
N GLN A 277 -2.45 -5.68 22.91
CA GLN A 277 -1.00 -5.61 23.08
C GLN A 277 -0.43 -4.67 22.04
N ILE A 278 0.57 -3.90 22.41
CA ILE A 278 1.22 -2.92 21.52
C ILE A 278 2.72 -3.13 21.63
N GLU A 279 3.35 -3.37 20.49
CA GLU A 279 4.81 -3.46 20.35
C GLU A 279 5.29 -2.43 19.37
N CYS A 280 6.37 -1.74 19.69
CA CYS A 280 6.93 -0.69 18.86
C CYS A 280 8.41 -0.91 18.64
N SER A 281 8.84 -0.91 17.40
CA SER A 281 10.23 -0.88 16.97
C SER A 281 10.57 0.48 16.33
N PRO A 282 11.84 0.75 15.97
CA PRO A 282 12.17 1.93 15.19
C PRO A 282 11.52 2.00 13.81
N VAL A 283 11.04 0.89 13.24
CA VAL A 283 10.49 0.81 11.88
C VAL A 283 9.00 0.53 11.83
N SER A 284 8.42 -0.06 12.89
CA SER A 284 7.02 -0.48 12.89
C SER A 284 6.32 -0.34 14.25
N LEU A 285 4.98 -0.27 14.19
CA LEU A 285 4.10 -0.49 15.34
C LEU A 285 3.25 -1.73 15.06
N GLN A 286 3.21 -2.64 16.01
CA GLN A 286 2.32 -3.79 15.98
C GLN A 286 1.23 -3.63 17.03
N ILE A 287 -0.02 -3.87 16.62
CA ILE A 287 -1.17 -3.88 17.51
C ILE A 287 -1.81 -5.25 17.40
N LYS A 288 -1.75 -6.02 18.47
CA LYS A 288 -2.39 -7.34 18.56
C LYS A 288 -3.68 -7.23 19.35
N THR A 289 -4.79 -7.63 18.73
CA THR A 289 -6.13 -7.58 19.33
C THR A 289 -6.80 -8.95 19.34
N GLU A 290 -7.52 -9.28 20.44
CA GLU A 290 -8.30 -10.51 20.54
C GLU A 290 -9.55 -10.51 19.62
N ASN A 291 -9.96 -9.35 19.13
CA ASN A 291 -11.05 -9.25 18.18
C ASN A 291 -10.52 -9.53 16.78
N LYS A 292 -11.08 -10.53 16.11
CA LYS A 292 -10.81 -10.72 14.69
C LYS A 292 -11.31 -9.49 13.92
N THR A 293 -10.41 -8.83 13.24
CA THR A 293 -10.72 -7.71 12.36
C THR A 293 -9.92 -7.82 11.09
N GLU A 294 -10.52 -7.52 9.96
CA GLU A 294 -9.85 -7.33 8.68
C GLU A 294 -9.51 -5.84 8.46
N ASP A 295 -10.08 -4.97 9.30
CA ASP A 295 -9.84 -3.54 9.27
C ASP A 295 -8.65 -3.18 10.17
N ALA A 296 -7.66 -2.54 9.61
CA ALA A 296 -6.50 -2.03 10.35
C ALA A 296 -6.85 -0.91 11.34
N GLY A 297 -8.04 -0.32 11.23
CA GLY A 297 -8.47 0.82 12.03
C GLY A 297 -7.62 2.08 11.81
N VAL A 298 -7.96 3.13 12.53
CA VAL A 298 -7.22 4.40 12.51
C VAL A 298 -6.23 4.42 13.67
N CYS A 299 -4.95 4.67 13.37
CA CYS A 299 -3.91 4.78 14.38
C CYS A 299 -3.15 6.10 14.26
N LYS A 300 -2.86 6.72 15.40
CA LYS A 300 -2.08 7.94 15.48
C LYS A 300 -1.03 7.81 16.56
N ILE A 301 0.23 7.95 16.18
CA ILE A 301 1.36 7.90 17.10
C ILE A 301 1.92 9.31 17.23
N MET A 302 2.01 9.80 18.46
CA MET A 302 2.58 11.11 18.76
C MET A 302 3.90 10.95 19.51
N LEU A 303 4.92 11.68 19.06
CA LEU A 303 6.22 11.75 19.70
C LEU A 303 6.30 12.87 20.75
N ASP A 304 7.36 12.91 21.54
CA ASP A 304 7.57 13.89 22.61
C ASP A 304 7.62 15.34 22.11
N ASP A 305 8.14 15.53 20.89
CA ASP A 305 8.20 16.85 20.24
C ASP A 305 6.84 17.30 19.67
N GLY A 306 5.79 16.49 19.82
CA GLY A 306 4.46 16.73 19.31
C GLY A 306 4.26 16.35 17.84
N SER A 307 5.28 15.84 17.16
CA SER A 307 5.14 15.33 15.79
C SER A 307 4.31 14.04 15.75
N ILE A 308 3.62 13.81 14.62
CA ILE A 308 2.86 12.60 14.36
C ILE A 308 3.67 11.73 13.42
N VAL A 309 3.75 10.45 13.73
CA VAL A 309 4.40 9.45 12.88
C VAL A 309 3.48 9.11 11.72
N GLU A 310 3.98 9.28 10.51
CA GLU A 310 3.30 8.86 9.29
C GLU A 310 3.60 7.39 8.99
N HIS A 311 2.60 6.68 8.45
CA HIS A 311 2.72 5.29 8.04
C HIS A 311 2.89 5.20 6.51
N ARG A 312 3.69 4.22 6.05
CA ARG A 312 3.85 3.91 4.62
C ARG A 312 2.98 2.75 4.19
N SER A 313 2.87 1.75 5.04
CA SER A 313 2.05 0.58 4.78
C SER A 313 1.37 0.11 6.06
N VAL A 314 0.28 -0.60 5.88
CA VAL A 314 -0.45 -1.25 6.96
C VAL A 314 -0.83 -2.64 6.47
N ASP A 315 -0.56 -3.63 7.29
CA ASP A 315 -0.94 -5.02 7.04
C ASP A 315 -1.75 -5.58 8.22
N VAL A 316 -2.65 -6.51 7.94
CA VAL A 316 -3.49 -7.18 8.94
C VAL A 316 -3.36 -8.68 8.77
N ILE A 317 -2.65 -9.31 9.72
CA ILE A 317 -2.40 -10.74 9.71
C ILE A 317 -3.30 -11.43 10.75
N GLN A 318 -4.02 -12.46 10.31
CA GLN A 318 -4.85 -13.27 11.19
C GLN A 318 -4.01 -14.40 11.81
N GLU A 319 -3.84 -14.38 13.14
CA GLU A 319 -3.09 -15.39 13.89
C GLU A 319 -4.02 -16.10 14.89
N GLY A 320 -4.63 -17.20 14.47
CA GLY A 320 -5.57 -17.95 15.32
C GLY A 320 -6.82 -17.16 15.67
N ASN A 321 -6.93 -16.72 16.95
CA ASN A 321 -8.07 -15.91 17.42
C ASN A 321 -7.71 -14.41 17.50
N TYR A 322 -6.52 -14.02 17.13
CA TYR A 322 -6.02 -12.66 17.19
C TYR A 322 -5.89 -12.06 15.78
N SER A 323 -6.00 -10.74 15.70
CA SER A 323 -5.53 -9.97 14.56
C SER A 323 -4.29 -9.21 14.96
N ASN A 324 -3.25 -9.30 14.13
CA ASN A 324 -2.01 -8.56 14.28
C ASN A 324 -1.94 -7.49 13.19
N ILE A 325 -1.99 -6.23 13.58
CA ILE A 325 -1.98 -5.07 12.69
C ILE A 325 -0.59 -4.49 12.72
N ILE A 326 0.10 -4.54 11.59
CA ILE A 326 1.47 -4.05 11.43
C ILE A 326 1.43 -2.72 10.66
N ARG A 327 2.00 -1.68 11.24
CA ARG A 327 2.10 -0.35 10.63
C ARG A 327 3.55 0.02 10.45
N VAL A 328 4.00 0.08 9.20
CA VAL A 328 5.38 0.46 8.87
C VAL A 328 5.48 1.98 8.80
N PHE A 329 6.48 2.55 9.45
CA PHE A 329 6.67 3.99 9.53
C PHE A 329 7.25 4.57 8.25
N SER A 330 6.96 5.83 7.99
CA SER A 330 7.54 6.56 6.84
C SER A 330 9.01 6.97 7.07
N LYS A 331 9.48 6.90 8.31
CA LYS A 331 10.86 7.18 8.71
C LYS A 331 11.16 6.43 10.01
N PHE A 332 12.42 6.18 10.26
CA PHE A 332 12.84 5.61 11.54
C PHE A 332 12.52 6.55 12.71
N ILE A 333 12.11 5.98 13.81
CA ILE A 333 11.80 6.73 15.03
C ILE A 333 12.64 6.24 16.22
N ASP A 334 12.87 7.10 17.19
CA ASP A 334 13.31 6.67 18.51
C ASP A 334 12.07 6.21 19.30
N VAL A 335 12.01 4.91 19.60
CA VAL A 335 10.89 4.30 20.34
C VAL A 335 10.70 4.97 21.71
N ASN A 336 11.82 5.40 22.35
CA ASN A 336 11.75 6.11 23.62
C ASN A 336 11.12 7.50 23.51
N SER A 337 10.96 8.04 22.31
CA SER A 337 10.28 9.32 22.09
C SER A 337 8.77 9.17 21.88
N VAL A 338 8.23 7.93 21.85
CA VAL A 338 6.80 7.71 21.72
C VAL A 338 6.07 8.17 22.99
N LYS A 339 5.28 9.22 22.83
CA LYS A 339 4.50 9.83 23.91
C LYS A 339 3.13 9.19 24.08
N SER A 340 2.42 8.95 22.96
CA SER A 340 1.11 8.32 23.00
C SER A 340 0.79 7.58 21.70
N VAL A 341 -0.02 6.55 21.82
CA VAL A 341 -0.66 5.84 20.71
C VAL A 341 -2.17 5.95 20.89
N GLU A 342 -2.84 6.44 19.86
CA GLU A 342 -4.29 6.47 19.74
C GLU A 342 -4.70 5.42 18.69
N TYR A 343 -5.66 4.57 19.00
CA TYR A 343 -6.21 3.56 18.11
C TYR A 343 -7.73 3.62 18.12
N ASN A 344 -8.34 3.79 16.96
CA ASN A 344 -9.79 3.95 16.77
C ASN A 344 -10.40 5.05 17.69
N GLY A 345 -9.72 6.21 17.76
CA GLY A 345 -10.16 7.35 18.57
C GLY A 345 -9.96 7.21 20.08
N GLN A 346 -9.31 6.13 20.55
CA GLN A 346 -9.01 5.92 21.95
C GLN A 346 -7.50 5.94 22.20
N ILE A 347 -7.06 6.64 23.26
CA ILE A 347 -5.67 6.60 23.68
C ILE A 347 -5.39 5.26 24.36
N VAL A 348 -4.71 4.38 23.64
CA VAL A 348 -4.37 3.01 24.10
C VAL A 348 -3.05 2.93 24.85
N TYR A 349 -2.15 3.89 24.61
CA TYR A 349 -0.89 4.07 25.35
C TYR A 349 -0.63 5.56 25.58
N HIS A 350 -0.04 5.87 26.74
CA HIS A 350 0.46 7.22 27.05
C HIS A 350 1.52 7.08 28.13
N ARG A 351 2.74 7.56 27.82
CA ARG A 351 3.86 7.63 28.75
C ARG A 351 3.65 8.67 29.83
#